data_0299abbe097f0a09e85f7742d9f218c6
#
_entry.id   0299abbe097f0a09e85f7742d9f218c6
#
_cell.length_a   1.000
_cell.length_b   1.000
_cell.length_c   1.000
_cell.angle_alpha   90.00
_cell.angle_beta   90.00
_cell.angle_gamma   90.00
#
_symmetry.space_group_name_H-M   'P 1'
#
loop_
_entity.id
_entity.type
_entity.pdbx_description
1 polymer ?
#
loop_
_entity_poly.entity_id
_entity_poly.type
_entity_poly.pdbx_seq_one_letter_code
_entity_poly.pdbx_strand_id
1 'polypeptide(L)'
;MNAEKTDAPRAVIVISSHVARGSVGNRAAVFALETLGFPVWAVPTVILPWHPGHSRATRIVPPLDQFKALMADLERAPWLGEVRAVLSGYLGEAGQAEAVASLVAAVKXXXXRRTAMSWNGWPARRCPTSRR
;
A
#
# COMPACT_ATOMS: atom_id res chain seq x y z
N MET A 1 21.29 -24.67 3.18
CA MET A 1 20.92 -23.58 4.10
C MET A 1 19.51 -23.11 3.76
N ASN A 2 18.54 -23.49 4.58
CA ASN A 2 17.16 -23.02 4.43
C ASN A 2 17.07 -21.61 4.98
N ALA A 3 17.04 -20.63 4.08
CA ALA A 3 16.69 -19.28 4.50
C ALA A 3 15.25 -19.35 5.04
N GLU A 4 15.08 -19.13 6.32
CA GLU A 4 13.76 -18.96 6.88
C GLU A 4 13.07 -17.84 6.11
N LYS A 5 12.11 -18.22 5.30
CA LYS A 5 11.24 -17.27 4.64
C LYS A 5 10.49 -16.54 5.75
N THR A 6 10.94 -15.37 6.10
CA THR A 6 10.17 -14.53 7.00
C THR A 6 8.85 -14.23 6.29
N ASP A 7 7.80 -14.85 6.75
CA ASP A 7 6.45 -14.73 6.19
C ASP A 7 5.81 -13.38 6.59
N ALA A 8 6.64 -12.42 6.93
CA ALA A 8 6.17 -11.10 7.34
C ALA A 8 5.71 -10.31 6.12
N PRO A 9 4.56 -9.64 6.19
CA PRO A 9 4.10 -8.79 5.10
C PRO A 9 5.15 -7.74 4.77
N ARG A 10 5.46 -7.60 3.51
CA ARG A 10 6.50 -6.67 3.07
C ARG A 10 6.07 -5.76 1.94
N ALA A 11 4.97 -6.08 1.26
CA ALA A 11 4.53 -5.29 0.12
C ALA A 11 3.97 -3.95 0.56
N VAL A 12 4.17 -2.93 -0.28
CA VAL A 12 3.62 -1.60 -0.08
C VAL A 12 2.74 -1.26 -1.27
N ILE A 13 1.52 -0.82 -1.02
CA ILE A 13 0.68 -0.27 -2.09
C ILE A 13 0.99 1.22 -2.19
N VAL A 14 1.34 1.68 -3.39
CA VAL A 14 1.63 3.10 -3.64
C VAL A 14 0.55 3.65 -4.57
N ILE A 15 -0.16 4.67 -4.12
CA ILE A 15 -1.29 5.26 -4.83
C ILE A 15 -0.97 6.73 -5.07
N SER A 16 -0.56 7.08 -6.28
CA SER A 16 -0.18 8.46 -6.59
C SER A 16 -0.16 8.68 -8.10
N SER A 17 0.25 9.87 -8.51
CA SER A 17 0.36 10.21 -9.93
C SER A 17 1.47 9.41 -10.62
N HIS A 18 1.32 9.23 -11.92
CA HIS A 18 2.36 8.67 -12.77
C HIS A 18 2.73 9.70 -13.84
N VAL A 19 4.01 10.04 -13.94
CA VAL A 19 4.50 10.91 -15.00
C VAL A 19 5.34 10.11 -15.98
N ALA A 20 5.16 10.38 -17.29
CA ALA A 20 5.97 9.70 -18.30
C ALA A 20 7.43 10.15 -18.22
N ARG A 21 7.67 11.44 -18.01
CA ARG A 21 9.01 12.01 -17.88
C ARG A 21 9.18 12.57 -16.49
N GLY A 22 10.20 12.08 -15.78
CA GLY A 22 10.54 12.56 -14.44
C GLY A 22 10.40 11.50 -13.37
N SER A 23 10.94 11.77 -12.20
CA SER A 23 10.96 10.83 -11.08
C SER A 23 10.19 11.42 -9.90
N VAL A 24 8.87 11.54 -10.08
CA VAL A 24 7.96 12.01 -9.03
C VAL A 24 6.77 11.05 -8.96
N GLY A 25 5.98 11.18 -7.92
CA GLY A 25 4.80 10.35 -7.72
C GLY A 25 5.15 8.87 -7.61
N ASN A 26 4.39 8.03 -8.30
CA ASN A 26 4.62 6.59 -8.27
C ASN A 26 6.03 6.22 -8.76
N ARG A 27 6.56 6.93 -9.76
CA ARG A 27 7.88 6.56 -10.28
C ARG A 27 8.97 6.71 -9.22
N ALA A 28 8.92 7.78 -8.43
CA ALA A 28 9.89 7.97 -7.35
C ALA A 28 9.68 6.93 -6.23
N ALA A 29 8.44 6.77 -5.78
CA ALA A 29 8.13 5.88 -4.65
C ALA A 29 8.42 4.41 -5.00
N VAL A 30 8.03 3.97 -6.21
CA VAL A 30 8.26 2.59 -6.63
C VAL A 30 9.75 2.31 -6.70
N PHE A 31 10.51 3.20 -7.34
CA PHE A 31 11.96 3.02 -7.46
C PHE A 31 12.61 2.91 -6.07
N ALA A 32 12.27 3.84 -5.17
CA ALA A 32 12.88 3.86 -3.84
C ALA A 32 12.55 2.60 -3.04
N LEU A 33 11.27 2.21 -3.03
CA LEU A 33 10.84 1.06 -2.24
C LEU A 33 11.40 -0.24 -2.80
N GLU A 34 11.37 -0.42 -4.12
CA GLU A 34 11.93 -1.64 -4.73
C GLU A 34 13.44 -1.72 -4.53
N THR A 35 14.14 -0.60 -4.60
CA THR A 35 15.57 -0.56 -4.32
C THR A 35 15.87 -0.99 -2.88
N LEU A 36 14.96 -0.68 -1.95
CA LEU A 36 15.09 -1.10 -0.55
C LEU A 36 14.58 -2.53 -0.32
N GLY A 37 14.14 -3.22 -1.36
CA GLY A 37 13.73 -4.61 -1.27
C GLY A 37 12.27 -4.84 -0.92
N PHE A 38 11.42 -3.81 -1.02
CA PHE A 38 9.99 -3.96 -0.77
C PHE A 38 9.24 -4.20 -2.09
N PRO A 39 8.49 -5.29 -2.22
CA PRO A 39 7.59 -5.42 -3.37
C PRO A 39 6.55 -4.29 -3.36
N VAL A 40 6.22 -3.77 -4.54
CA VAL A 40 5.30 -2.64 -4.64
C VAL A 40 4.13 -2.96 -5.57
N TRP A 41 2.93 -2.63 -5.12
CA TRP A 41 1.74 -2.60 -5.96
C TRP A 41 1.47 -1.13 -6.28
N ALA A 42 1.64 -0.72 -7.53
CA ALA A 42 1.54 0.69 -7.91
C ALA A 42 0.20 0.98 -8.57
N VAL A 43 -0.52 1.97 -8.04
CA VAL A 43 -1.82 2.39 -8.56
C VAL A 43 -1.72 3.84 -9.01
N PRO A 44 -1.79 4.11 -10.32
CA PRO A 44 -1.80 5.50 -10.79
C PRO A 44 -3.17 6.14 -10.59
N THR A 45 -3.17 7.34 -10.00
CA THR A 45 -4.38 8.14 -9.81
C THR A 45 -4.62 9.06 -11.00
N VAL A 46 -3.56 9.41 -11.70
CA VAL A 46 -3.57 10.25 -12.89
C VAL A 46 -2.29 9.97 -13.67
N ILE A 47 -2.39 10.03 -14.98
CA ILE A 47 -1.24 9.88 -15.87
C ILE A 47 -0.97 11.21 -16.52
N LEU A 48 0.29 11.65 -16.46
CA LEU A 48 0.74 12.94 -16.97
C LEU A 48 1.99 12.74 -17.83
N PRO A 49 2.18 13.55 -18.90
CA PRO A 49 3.44 13.44 -19.65
C PRO A 49 4.66 13.93 -18.87
N TRP A 50 4.46 14.94 -18.01
CA TRP A 50 5.49 15.51 -17.14
C TRP A 50 4.82 16.19 -15.96
N HIS A 51 5.60 16.64 -14.99
CA HIS A 51 5.05 17.35 -13.83
C HIS A 51 4.47 18.71 -14.29
N PRO A 52 3.24 19.04 -13.87
CA PRO A 52 2.59 20.27 -14.32
C PRO A 52 3.34 21.56 -13.98
N GLY A 53 4.26 21.51 -13.04
CA GLY A 53 5.12 22.65 -12.74
C GLY A 53 6.03 23.08 -13.88
N HIS A 54 6.27 22.20 -14.86
CA HIS A 54 7.08 22.56 -16.03
C HIS A 54 6.25 23.28 -17.09
N SER A 55 5.06 22.83 -17.33
CA SER A 55 4.09 23.47 -18.25
C SER A 55 2.78 22.69 -18.21
N ARG A 56 1.73 23.33 -18.71
CA ARG A 56 0.42 22.71 -18.81
C ARG A 56 0.46 21.52 -19.78
N ALA A 57 -0.24 20.46 -19.44
CA ALA A 57 -0.23 19.24 -20.24
C ALA A 57 -1.50 18.42 -20.04
N THR A 58 -1.68 17.43 -20.90
CA THR A 58 -2.80 16.49 -20.81
C THR A 58 -2.76 15.73 -19.49
N ARG A 59 -3.94 15.55 -18.90
CA ARG A 59 -4.14 14.71 -17.73
C ARG A 59 -5.09 13.57 -18.11
N ILE A 60 -4.70 12.35 -17.82
CA ILE A 60 -5.58 11.19 -17.97
C ILE A 60 -5.93 10.69 -16.57
N VAL A 61 -7.17 10.96 -16.15
CA VAL A 61 -7.67 10.50 -14.86
C VAL A 61 -8.59 9.31 -15.15
N PRO A 62 -8.39 8.16 -14.53
CA PRO A 62 -9.28 7.02 -14.77
C PRO A 62 -10.73 7.39 -14.44
N PRO A 63 -11.71 6.94 -15.23
CA PRO A 63 -13.10 7.15 -14.83
C PRO A 63 -13.32 6.66 -13.41
N LEU A 64 -14.05 7.44 -12.61
CA LEU A 64 -14.15 7.20 -11.17
C LEU A 64 -14.73 5.81 -10.85
N ASP A 65 -15.72 5.38 -11.62
CA ASP A 65 -16.31 4.05 -11.43
C ASP A 65 -15.29 2.94 -11.67
N GLN A 66 -14.42 3.10 -12.68
CA GLN A 66 -13.37 2.13 -12.96
C GLN A 66 -12.29 2.16 -11.88
N PHE A 67 -11.93 3.36 -11.40
CA PHE A 67 -10.97 3.47 -10.31
C PHE A 67 -11.51 2.77 -9.05
N LYS A 68 -12.77 3.00 -8.71
CA LYS A 68 -13.40 2.35 -7.56
C LYS A 68 -13.44 0.83 -7.72
N ALA A 69 -13.73 0.35 -8.93
CA ALA A 69 -13.75 -1.09 -9.19
C ALA A 69 -12.35 -1.71 -9.01
N LEU A 70 -11.32 -1.04 -9.53
CA LEU A 70 -9.95 -1.50 -9.36
C LEU A 70 -9.56 -1.56 -7.88
N MET A 71 -9.91 -0.53 -7.11
CA MET A 71 -9.61 -0.51 -5.68
C MET A 71 -10.36 -1.63 -4.95
N ALA A 72 -11.60 -1.89 -5.32
CA ALA A 72 -12.38 -3.00 -4.75
C ALA A 72 -11.76 -4.36 -5.09
N ASP A 73 -11.22 -4.51 -6.30
CA ASP A 73 -10.49 -5.73 -6.65
C ASP A 73 -9.27 -5.92 -5.75
N LEU A 74 -8.53 -4.85 -5.48
CA LEU A 74 -7.37 -4.94 -4.58
C LEU A 74 -7.80 -5.33 -3.16
N GLU A 75 -8.94 -4.80 -2.68
CA GLU A 75 -9.44 -5.12 -1.33
C GLU A 75 -9.75 -6.61 -1.16
N ARG A 76 -10.17 -7.28 -2.23
CA ARG A 76 -10.49 -8.70 -2.15
C ARG A 76 -9.43 -9.59 -2.78
N ALA A 77 -8.26 -9.01 -3.10
CA ALA A 77 -7.16 -9.79 -3.64
C ALA A 77 -6.72 -10.84 -2.62
N PRO A 78 -6.53 -12.09 -3.07
CA PRO A 78 -6.07 -13.14 -2.14
C PRO A 78 -4.70 -12.84 -1.55
N TRP A 79 -3.95 -11.95 -2.18
CA TRP A 79 -2.61 -11.57 -1.72
C TRP A 79 -2.61 -10.32 -0.83
N LEU A 80 -3.77 -9.76 -0.49
CA LEU A 80 -3.81 -8.52 0.31
C LEU A 80 -3.06 -8.69 1.64
N GLY A 81 -3.01 -9.91 2.16
CA GLY A 81 -2.26 -10.21 3.38
C GLY A 81 -0.75 -9.97 3.27
N GLU A 82 -0.20 -9.84 2.06
CA GLU A 82 1.21 -9.51 1.88
C GLU A 82 1.51 -8.03 2.12
N VAL A 83 0.47 -7.20 2.17
CA VAL A 83 0.63 -5.74 2.23
C VAL A 83 0.88 -5.31 3.68
N ARG A 84 1.97 -4.57 3.87
CA ARG A 84 2.33 -4.00 5.16
C ARG A 84 1.90 -2.55 5.31
N ALA A 85 1.86 -1.81 4.20
CA ALA A 85 1.60 -0.37 4.26
C ALA A 85 0.95 0.13 2.98
N VAL A 86 0.24 1.23 3.09
CA VAL A 86 -0.28 1.97 1.95
C VAL A 86 0.31 3.38 1.99
N LEU A 87 0.92 3.78 0.89
CA LEU A 87 1.47 5.12 0.73
C LEU A 87 0.60 5.86 -0.30
N SER A 88 -0.13 6.87 0.16
CA SER A 88 -0.99 7.66 -0.71
C SER A 88 -0.37 9.03 -0.96
N GLY A 89 -0.27 9.41 -2.21
CA GLY A 89 0.20 10.71 -2.61
C GLY A 89 -0.88 11.51 -3.34
N TYR A 90 -0.52 12.13 -4.45
CA TYR A 90 -1.42 12.99 -5.21
C TYR A 90 -2.61 12.19 -5.77
N LEU A 91 -3.80 12.73 -5.63
CA LEU A 91 -5.02 12.14 -6.21
C LEU A 91 -5.42 12.92 -7.46
N GLY A 92 -5.90 12.21 -8.46
CA GLY A 92 -6.32 12.81 -9.72
C GLY A 92 -7.62 13.57 -9.63
N GLU A 93 -8.52 13.14 -8.75
CA GLU A 93 -9.78 13.83 -8.46
C GLU A 93 -10.24 13.47 -7.04
N ALA A 94 -11.08 14.34 -6.48
CA ALA A 94 -11.52 14.21 -5.08
C ALA A 94 -12.27 12.90 -4.81
N GLY A 95 -13.03 12.42 -5.78
CA GLY A 95 -13.82 11.18 -5.60
C GLY A 95 -12.99 9.94 -5.37
N GLN A 96 -11.69 9.97 -5.70
CA GLN A 96 -10.80 8.84 -5.46
C GLN A 96 -10.52 8.63 -3.96
N ALA A 97 -10.63 9.68 -3.14
CA ALA A 97 -10.25 9.62 -1.73
C ALA A 97 -11.02 8.56 -0.95
N GLU A 98 -12.32 8.44 -1.22
CA GLU A 98 -13.16 7.45 -0.53
C GLU A 98 -12.70 6.03 -0.83
N ALA A 99 -12.38 5.73 -2.08
CA ALA A 99 -11.90 4.41 -2.48
C ALA A 99 -10.54 4.10 -1.85
N VAL A 100 -9.65 5.10 -1.77
CA VAL A 100 -8.36 4.94 -1.10
C VAL A 100 -8.56 4.65 0.39
N ALA A 101 -9.47 5.39 1.05
CA ALA A 101 -9.75 5.17 2.47
C ALA A 101 -10.30 3.76 2.72
N SER A 102 -11.16 3.27 1.83
CA SER A 102 -11.70 1.91 1.93
C SER A 102 -10.58 0.87 1.85
N LEU A 103 -9.68 1.01 0.89
CA LEU A 103 -8.54 0.08 0.76
C LEU A 103 -7.65 0.13 2.01
N VAL A 104 -7.37 1.32 2.53
CA VAL A 104 -6.57 1.46 3.77
C VAL A 104 -7.25 0.71 4.92
N ALA A 105 -8.56 0.86 5.06
CA ALA A 105 -9.31 0.15 6.10
C ALA A 105 -9.17 -1.37 5.92
N ALA A 106 -9.26 -1.86 4.69
CA ALA A 106 -9.12 -3.29 4.40
C ALA A 106 -7.71 -3.81 4.79
N VAL A 107 -6.69 -3.06 4.47
CA VAL A 107 -5.30 -3.43 4.81
C VAL A 107 -5.13 -3.44 6.33
N LYS A 108 -5.65 -2.45 7.00
CA LYS A 108 -5.62 -2.40 8.47
C LYS A 108 -6.29 -3.61 9.10
N UNK A 109 -7.31 -3.90 8.53
CA UNK A 109 -8.05 -4.99 9.04
C UNK A 109 -7.27 -6.24 8.87
N UNK A 110 -6.42 -6.34 7.86
CA UNK A 110 -5.60 -7.44 7.68
C UNK A 110 -4.45 -7.45 8.62
N UNK A 111 -4.00 -6.39 9.02
CA UNK A 111 -2.97 -6.28 9.94
C UNK A 111 -3.39 -6.54 11.34
N UNK A 112 -4.45 -6.23 11.63
CA UNK A 112 -5.05 -6.45 12.89
C UNK A 112 -5.36 -7.90 13.11
N ARG A 113 -5.90 -8.57 12.28
CA ARG A 113 -6.16 -10.02 12.46
C ARG A 113 -4.89 -10.83 12.69
N ARG A 114 -3.85 -10.52 11.91
CA ARG A 114 -2.57 -11.22 12.04
C ARG A 114 -1.94 -11.02 13.43
N THR A 115 -1.98 -9.78 13.92
CA THR A 115 -1.43 -9.45 15.23
C THR A 115 -2.19 -10.19 16.35
N ALA A 116 -3.52 -10.24 16.24
CA ALA A 116 -4.35 -10.95 17.22
C ALA A 116 -4.02 -12.44 17.25
N MET A 117 -3.82 -13.05 16.08
CA MET A 117 -3.47 -14.47 16.00
C MET A 117 -2.10 -14.77 16.61
N SER A 118 -1.14 -13.86 16.44
CA SER A 118 0.19 -14.05 17.01
C SER A 118 0.20 -13.94 18.55
N TRP A 119 -0.68 -13.09 19.09
CA TRP A 119 -0.81 -12.97 20.55
C TRP A 119 -1.38 -14.23 21.19
N ASN A 120 -2.33 -14.88 20.55
CA ASN A 120 -2.96 -16.08 21.09
C ASN A 120 -2.02 -17.30 21.13
N GLY A 121 -0.89 -17.24 20.44
CA GLY A 121 0.12 -18.31 20.44
C GLY A 121 1.25 -18.14 21.44
N TRP A 122 1.26 -17.06 22.22
CA TRP A 122 2.34 -16.81 23.17
C TRP A 122 1.99 -17.42 24.54
N PRO A 123 2.80 -18.37 25.05
CA PRO A 123 2.55 -18.88 26.40
C PRO A 123 2.73 -17.75 27.41
N ALA A 124 1.74 -17.58 28.26
CA ALA A 124 1.80 -16.58 29.33
C ALA A 124 3.03 -16.89 30.22
N ARG A 125 4.03 -16.04 30.13
CA ARG A 125 5.18 -16.16 31.00
C ARG A 125 4.71 -15.91 32.43
N ARG A 126 4.81 -16.95 33.24
CA ARG A 126 4.52 -16.79 34.67
C ARG A 126 5.53 -15.82 35.26
N CYS A 127 5.03 -14.76 35.81
CA CYS A 127 5.85 -13.83 36.57
C CYS A 127 6.35 -14.57 37.83
N PRO A 128 7.67 -14.65 38.07
CA PRO A 128 8.13 -15.25 39.29
C PRO A 128 7.66 -14.43 40.48
N THR A 129 6.81 -14.99 41.31
CA THR A 129 6.42 -14.32 42.54
C THR A 129 7.66 -14.23 43.43
N SER A 130 8.06 -13.00 43.73
CA SER A 130 9.13 -12.77 44.69
C SER A 130 8.67 -13.26 46.04
N ARG A 131 9.30 -14.34 46.52
CA ARG A 131 9.12 -14.74 47.92
C ARG A 131 9.90 -13.73 48.77
N ARG A 132 9.25 -13.16 49.74
CA ARG A 132 9.89 -12.49 50.85
C ARG A 132 10.34 -13.54 51.86
#